data_cd940e447461fb23f33f1b1120c9d98f
#
_entry.id   cd940e447461fb23f33f1b1120c9d98f
#
_cell.length_a   1.000
_cell.length_b   1.000
_cell.length_c   1.000
_cell.angle_alpha   90.00
_cell.angle_beta   90.00
_cell.angle_gamma   90.00
#
_symmetry.space_group_name_H-M   'P 1'
#
loop_
_entity.id
_entity.type
_entity.pdbx_description
1 polymer ?
#
loop_
_entity_poly.entity_id
_entity_poly.type
_entity_poly.pdbx_seq_one_letter_code
_entity_poly.pdbx_strand_id
1 'polypeptide(L)'
;MSNPYDITSQPLIVRKLLQDAPQIEADFKAFKHEYQSLLAIDHATKALILQSHLVVEYYVTQYLEAANPASPKIGTTRLSFAQKLDLADHPKANFHFLMAGIRALNSIRNKIAHRLDFIPTEPDYAPIMECVHIWHTAARKPIPHGLDVVATFTEIVCGFLHGDTQAIKRHGNGAGLIGLLNWWQDEKRA
;
A
#
# COMPACT_ATOMS: atom_id res chain seq x y z
N MET A 1 -33.14 -26.70 51.65
CA MET A 1 -32.41 -25.70 50.85
C MET A 1 -31.50 -26.45 49.90
N SER A 2 -31.77 -26.42 48.61
CA SER A 2 -30.91 -27.08 47.60
C SER A 2 -29.57 -26.32 47.56
N ASN A 3 -28.49 -27.08 47.64
CA ASN A 3 -27.14 -26.54 47.51
C ASN A 3 -27.00 -25.90 46.11
N PRO A 4 -26.79 -24.58 45.98
CA PRO A 4 -26.66 -23.94 44.68
C PRO A 4 -25.42 -24.41 43.88
N TYR A 5 -24.55 -25.16 44.48
CA TYR A 5 -23.36 -25.76 43.85
C TYR A 5 -23.56 -27.25 43.51
N ASP A 6 -24.77 -27.80 43.68
CA ASP A 6 -25.06 -29.18 43.28
C ASP A 6 -25.18 -29.25 41.75
N ILE A 7 -24.17 -29.81 41.10
CA ILE A 7 -24.06 -29.96 39.64
C ILE A 7 -25.24 -30.81 39.12
N THR A 8 -25.79 -31.73 39.90
CA THR A 8 -26.88 -32.60 39.48
C THR A 8 -28.21 -31.84 39.31
N SER A 9 -28.38 -30.73 40.00
CA SER A 9 -29.57 -29.87 39.93
C SER A 9 -29.52 -28.87 38.76
N GLN A 10 -28.37 -28.73 38.10
CA GLN A 10 -28.19 -27.79 36.99
C GLN A 10 -28.76 -28.31 35.66
N PRO A 11 -29.19 -27.44 34.75
CA PRO A 11 -29.59 -27.82 33.41
C PRO A 11 -28.52 -28.71 32.71
N LEU A 12 -28.97 -29.66 31.88
CA LEU A 12 -28.10 -30.62 31.19
C LEU A 12 -26.91 -29.94 30.48
N ILE A 13 -27.14 -28.79 29.85
CA ILE A 13 -26.12 -28.03 29.18
C ILE A 13 -25.03 -27.53 30.14
N VAL A 14 -25.41 -27.06 31.33
CA VAL A 14 -24.45 -26.56 32.34
C VAL A 14 -23.63 -27.73 32.91
N ARG A 15 -24.27 -28.87 33.16
CA ARG A 15 -23.54 -30.09 33.60
C ARG A 15 -22.51 -30.55 32.58
N LYS A 16 -22.87 -30.51 31.28
CA LYS A 16 -21.97 -30.89 30.20
C LYS A 16 -20.79 -29.89 30.08
N LEU A 17 -21.05 -28.58 30.16
CA LEU A 17 -20.01 -27.55 30.16
C LEU A 17 -19.05 -27.71 31.34
N LEU A 18 -19.55 -28.06 32.54
CA LEU A 18 -18.69 -28.29 33.70
C LEU A 18 -17.83 -29.55 33.57
N GLN A 19 -18.36 -30.62 32.93
CA GLN A 19 -17.59 -31.83 32.63
C GLN A 19 -16.46 -31.56 31.61
N ASP A 20 -16.77 -30.73 30.60
CA ASP A 20 -15.81 -30.39 29.54
C ASP A 20 -14.92 -29.20 29.90
N ALA A 21 -15.10 -28.57 31.09
CA ALA A 21 -14.40 -27.37 31.51
C ALA A 21 -12.85 -27.45 31.38
N PRO A 22 -12.18 -28.57 31.77
CA PRO A 22 -10.73 -28.68 31.62
C PRO A 22 -10.29 -28.65 30.16
N GLN A 23 -11.06 -29.27 29.26
CA GLN A 23 -10.75 -29.27 27.83
C GLN A 23 -11.03 -27.89 27.24
N ILE A 24 -12.15 -27.26 27.58
CA ILE A 24 -12.48 -25.89 27.15
C ILE A 24 -11.40 -24.91 27.59
N GLU A 25 -10.88 -25.04 28.80
CA GLU A 25 -9.78 -24.19 29.29
C GLU A 25 -8.49 -24.40 28.51
N ALA A 26 -8.16 -25.65 28.20
CA ALA A 26 -6.98 -25.99 27.39
C ALA A 26 -7.11 -25.43 25.95
N ASP A 27 -8.27 -25.61 25.33
CA ASP A 27 -8.58 -25.08 23.99
C ASP A 27 -8.54 -23.55 23.96
N PHE A 28 -9.07 -22.92 25.01
CA PHE A 28 -9.02 -21.45 25.11
C PHE A 28 -7.61 -20.91 25.32
N LYS A 29 -6.78 -21.66 26.07
CA LYS A 29 -5.35 -21.32 26.24
C LYS A 29 -4.59 -21.46 24.93
N ALA A 30 -4.83 -22.52 24.17
CA ALA A 30 -4.24 -22.70 22.84
C ALA A 30 -4.68 -21.60 21.87
N PHE A 31 -5.98 -21.32 21.82
CA PHE A 31 -6.53 -20.21 21.05
C PHE A 31 -5.88 -18.87 21.42
N LYS A 32 -5.75 -18.57 22.71
CA LYS A 32 -5.15 -17.31 23.18
C LYS A 32 -3.71 -17.18 22.72
N HIS A 33 -2.95 -18.25 22.74
CA HIS A 33 -1.56 -18.26 22.24
C HIS A 33 -1.51 -18.00 20.74
N GLU A 34 -2.33 -18.69 19.95
CA GLU A 34 -2.45 -18.49 18.50
C GLU A 34 -2.90 -17.05 18.18
N TYR A 35 -3.96 -16.56 18.84
CA TYR A 35 -4.45 -15.20 18.69
C TYR A 35 -3.38 -14.15 18.99
N GLN A 36 -2.62 -14.31 20.06
CA GLN A 36 -1.53 -13.41 20.40
C GLN A 36 -0.40 -13.44 19.36
N SER A 37 -0.08 -14.61 18.81
CA SER A 37 0.92 -14.73 17.74
C SER A 37 0.50 -14.02 16.46
N LEU A 38 -0.79 -14.09 16.11
CA LEU A 38 -1.37 -13.37 14.96
C LEU A 38 -1.38 -11.85 15.16
N LEU A 39 -1.49 -11.38 16.41
CA LEU A 39 -1.42 -9.95 16.72
C LEU A 39 0.01 -9.42 16.91
N ALA A 40 0.98 -10.29 17.16
CA ALA A 40 2.38 -9.89 17.38
C ALA A 40 3.13 -9.45 16.12
N ILE A 41 2.40 -9.29 15.00
CA ILE A 41 2.96 -8.88 13.72
C ILE A 41 3.36 -7.42 13.77
N ASP A 42 4.49 -7.08 13.14
CA ASP A 42 5.01 -5.71 13.02
C ASP A 42 3.96 -4.73 12.45
N HIS A 43 3.24 -4.09 13.34
CA HIS A 43 2.21 -3.12 13.00
C HIS A 43 2.79 -1.87 12.33
N ALA A 44 4.03 -1.48 12.64
CA ALA A 44 4.66 -0.30 12.08
C ALA A 44 4.92 -0.47 10.57
N THR A 45 5.49 -1.60 10.18
CA THR A 45 5.70 -1.93 8.76
C THR A 45 4.38 -1.99 7.99
N LYS A 46 3.38 -2.67 8.55
CA LYS A 46 2.06 -2.76 7.90
C LYS A 46 1.40 -1.39 7.76
N ALA A 47 1.42 -0.58 8.81
CA ALA A 47 0.85 0.76 8.80
C ALA A 47 1.53 1.65 7.74
N LEU A 48 2.87 1.62 7.67
CA LEU A 48 3.64 2.37 6.69
C LEU A 48 3.25 1.97 5.26
N ILE A 49 3.17 0.67 4.96
CA ILE A 49 2.83 0.19 3.61
C ILE A 49 1.39 0.59 3.24
N LEU A 50 0.43 0.43 4.14
CA LEU A 50 -0.97 0.81 3.90
C LEU A 50 -1.09 2.32 3.67
N GLN A 51 -0.43 3.13 4.49
CA GLN A 51 -0.42 4.58 4.36
C GLN A 51 0.26 5.02 3.06
N SER A 52 1.42 4.46 2.74
CA SER A 52 2.14 4.72 1.49
C SER A 52 1.27 4.42 0.27
N HIS A 53 0.60 3.26 0.27
CA HIS A 53 -0.32 2.90 -0.81
C HIS A 53 -1.46 3.91 -0.97
N LEU A 54 -2.11 4.33 0.12
CA LEU A 54 -3.21 5.30 0.07
C LEU A 54 -2.76 6.66 -0.47
N VAL A 55 -1.58 7.11 -0.06
CA VAL A 55 -1.01 8.39 -0.54
C VAL A 55 -0.67 8.29 -2.03
N VAL A 56 -0.03 7.21 -2.47
CA VAL A 56 0.27 6.98 -3.90
C VAL A 56 -1.03 6.89 -4.72
N GLU A 57 -2.04 6.16 -4.25
CA GLU A 57 -3.34 6.07 -4.93
C GLU A 57 -4.01 7.43 -5.09
N TYR A 58 -3.92 8.28 -4.07
CA TYR A 58 -4.42 9.65 -4.13
C TYR A 58 -3.74 10.43 -5.28
N TYR A 59 -2.40 10.43 -5.35
CA TYR A 59 -1.67 11.16 -6.39
C TYR A 59 -1.87 10.58 -7.79
N VAL A 60 -1.96 9.26 -7.94
CA VAL A 60 -2.32 8.61 -9.21
C VAL A 60 -3.71 9.07 -9.67
N THR A 61 -4.67 9.16 -8.75
CA THR A 61 -6.02 9.64 -9.07
C THR A 61 -6.00 11.10 -9.53
N GLN A 62 -5.27 11.97 -8.82
CA GLN A 62 -5.13 13.39 -9.20
C GLN A 62 -4.47 13.56 -10.58
N TYR A 63 -3.45 12.73 -10.88
CA TYR A 63 -2.81 12.71 -12.19
C TYR A 63 -3.79 12.32 -13.30
N LEU A 64 -4.53 11.22 -13.10
CA LEU A 64 -5.50 10.73 -14.08
C LEU A 64 -6.64 11.72 -14.33
N GLU A 65 -7.13 12.39 -13.29
CA GLU A 65 -8.15 13.45 -13.42
C GLU A 65 -7.62 14.64 -14.24
N ALA A 66 -6.38 15.06 -14.00
CA ALA A 66 -5.76 16.12 -14.77
C ALA A 66 -5.50 15.73 -16.24
N ALA A 67 -5.05 14.48 -16.45
CA ALA A 67 -4.76 13.95 -17.80
C ALA A 67 -6.01 13.69 -18.64
N ASN A 68 -7.19 13.55 -18.01
CA ASN A 68 -8.45 13.21 -18.67
C ASN A 68 -9.58 14.17 -18.28
N PRO A 69 -9.46 15.47 -18.55
CA PRO A 69 -10.44 16.48 -18.07
C PRO A 69 -11.84 16.31 -18.67
N ALA A 70 -11.97 15.62 -19.81
CA ALA A 70 -13.25 15.33 -20.45
C ALA A 70 -13.91 14.03 -19.95
N SER A 71 -13.22 13.23 -19.16
CA SER A 71 -13.76 12.00 -18.61
C SER A 71 -14.55 12.24 -17.33
N PRO A 72 -15.58 11.42 -17.02
CA PRO A 72 -16.21 11.48 -15.72
C PRO A 72 -15.14 11.33 -14.62
N LYS A 73 -15.33 12.03 -13.50
CA LYS A 73 -14.35 12.09 -12.40
C LYS A 73 -13.85 10.69 -12.04
N ILE A 74 -12.63 10.39 -12.41
CA ILE A 74 -12.00 9.07 -12.19
C ILE A 74 -12.01 8.69 -10.71
N GLY A 75 -11.90 9.68 -9.81
CA GLY A 75 -12.00 9.48 -8.35
C GLY A 75 -13.37 9.00 -7.88
N THR A 76 -14.45 9.22 -8.64
CA THR A 76 -15.81 8.72 -8.32
C THR A 76 -16.15 7.42 -9.03
N THR A 77 -15.34 7.01 -10.00
CA THR A 77 -15.51 5.75 -10.72
C THR A 77 -14.94 4.59 -9.88
N ARG A 78 -15.64 3.45 -9.84
CA ARG A 78 -15.21 2.27 -9.09
C ARG A 78 -14.05 1.52 -9.78
N LEU A 79 -12.98 2.24 -10.06
CA LEU A 79 -11.75 1.62 -10.58
C LEU A 79 -10.90 1.10 -9.41
N SER A 80 -10.43 -0.13 -9.53
CA SER A 80 -9.39 -0.64 -8.63
C SER A 80 -8.09 0.14 -8.85
N PHE A 81 -7.20 0.13 -7.83
CA PHE A 81 -5.91 0.79 -7.98
C PHE A 81 -5.09 0.20 -9.15
N ALA A 82 -5.15 -1.11 -9.37
CA ALA A 82 -4.50 -1.76 -10.52
C ALA A 82 -4.99 -1.18 -11.86
N GLN A 83 -6.31 -1.01 -12.01
CA GLN A 83 -6.88 -0.40 -13.22
C GLN A 83 -6.47 1.07 -13.39
N LYS A 84 -6.38 1.83 -12.29
CA LYS A 84 -5.84 3.20 -12.33
C LYS A 84 -4.39 3.21 -12.79
N LEU A 85 -3.57 2.25 -12.33
CA LEU A 85 -2.18 2.12 -12.76
C LEU A 85 -2.09 1.77 -14.26
N ASP A 86 -2.94 0.88 -14.76
CA ASP A 86 -2.95 0.54 -16.19
C ASP A 86 -3.33 1.74 -17.06
N LEU A 87 -4.22 2.61 -16.59
CA LEU A 87 -4.56 3.87 -17.26
C LEU A 87 -3.44 4.92 -17.17
N ALA A 88 -2.66 4.92 -16.09
CA ALA A 88 -1.57 5.87 -15.88
C ALA A 88 -0.26 5.44 -16.55
N ASP A 89 -0.11 4.14 -16.85
CA ASP A 89 1.11 3.54 -17.38
C ASP A 89 1.31 3.89 -18.85
N HIS A 90 1.99 5.00 -19.06
CA HIS A 90 2.33 5.47 -20.41
C HIS A 90 3.85 5.63 -20.53
N PRO A 91 4.50 5.09 -21.59
CA PRO A 91 5.97 5.14 -21.75
C PRO A 91 6.58 6.54 -21.74
N LYS A 92 5.78 7.57 -22.05
CA LYS A 92 6.21 8.97 -22.02
C LYS A 92 5.93 9.68 -20.68
N ALA A 93 5.32 8.99 -19.70
CA ALA A 93 5.16 9.57 -18.37
C ALA A 93 6.51 9.62 -17.64
N ASN A 94 6.81 10.74 -16.98
CA ASN A 94 8.07 10.92 -16.27
C ASN A 94 8.27 9.93 -15.13
N PHE A 95 7.20 9.41 -14.59
CA PHE A 95 7.19 8.41 -13.52
C PHE A 95 7.10 6.97 -14.04
N HIS A 96 7.17 6.74 -15.38
CA HIS A 96 7.05 5.38 -15.95
C HIS A 96 8.10 4.42 -15.35
N PHE A 97 9.32 4.88 -15.10
CA PHE A 97 10.37 4.07 -14.46
C PHE A 97 10.03 3.64 -13.01
N LEU A 98 9.03 4.27 -12.38
CA LEU A 98 8.56 3.94 -11.02
C LEU A 98 7.42 2.90 -11.03
N MET A 99 6.86 2.58 -12.20
CA MET A 99 5.66 1.74 -12.30
C MET A 99 5.84 0.34 -11.71
N ALA A 100 7.03 -0.27 -11.89
CA ALA A 100 7.32 -1.57 -11.29
C ALA A 100 7.26 -1.52 -9.76
N GLY A 101 7.82 -0.49 -9.14
CA GLY A 101 7.76 -0.26 -7.70
C GLY A 101 6.34 0.03 -7.19
N ILE A 102 5.55 0.82 -7.93
CA ILE A 102 4.15 1.11 -7.57
C ILE A 102 3.29 -0.17 -7.61
N ARG A 103 3.49 -1.01 -8.62
CA ARG A 103 2.81 -2.31 -8.72
C ARG A 103 3.24 -3.26 -7.60
N ALA A 104 4.52 -3.27 -7.21
CA ALA A 104 5.02 -4.03 -6.07
C ALA A 104 4.39 -3.55 -4.75
N LEU A 105 4.32 -2.24 -4.50
CA LEU A 105 3.66 -1.66 -3.33
C LEU A 105 2.19 -2.10 -3.24
N ASN A 106 1.46 -2.07 -4.36
CA ASN A 106 0.08 -2.55 -4.43
C ASN A 106 -0.02 -4.05 -4.13
N SER A 107 0.91 -4.87 -4.64
CA SER A 107 0.96 -6.31 -4.38
C SER A 107 1.19 -6.61 -2.91
N ILE A 108 2.17 -5.94 -2.27
CA ILE A 108 2.46 -6.08 -0.85
C ILE A 108 1.23 -5.69 -0.01
N ARG A 109 0.63 -4.53 -0.31
CA ARG A 109 -0.59 -4.05 0.36
C ARG A 109 -1.73 -5.07 0.27
N ASN A 110 -1.96 -5.66 -0.91
CA ASN A 110 -3.01 -6.65 -1.09
C ASN A 110 -2.73 -7.93 -0.29
N LYS A 111 -1.49 -8.40 -0.26
CA LYS A 111 -1.10 -9.54 0.57
C LYS A 111 -1.33 -9.26 2.06
N ILE A 112 -0.96 -8.05 2.55
CA ILE A 112 -1.22 -7.62 3.94
C ILE A 112 -2.72 -7.57 4.24
N ALA A 113 -3.54 -7.08 3.31
CA ALA A 113 -4.99 -6.95 3.51
C ALA A 113 -5.73 -8.29 3.56
N HIS A 114 -5.21 -9.32 2.89
CA HIS A 114 -5.87 -10.62 2.76
C HIS A 114 -5.21 -11.74 3.56
N ARG A 115 -4.04 -11.52 4.16
CA ARG A 115 -3.29 -12.53 4.91
C ARG A 115 -2.75 -11.93 6.19
N LEU A 116 -3.31 -12.39 7.33
CA LEU A 116 -2.91 -11.91 8.66
C LEU A 116 -1.43 -12.19 8.97
N ASP A 117 -0.95 -13.33 8.53
CA ASP A 117 0.41 -13.85 8.77
C ASP A 117 1.45 -13.34 7.77
N PHE A 118 1.05 -12.56 6.77
CA PHE A 118 1.97 -12.10 5.73
C PHE A 118 2.97 -11.08 6.28
N ILE A 119 4.25 -11.40 6.10
CA ILE A 119 5.38 -10.53 6.39
C ILE A 119 6.11 -10.33 5.05
N PRO A 120 6.22 -9.07 4.56
CA PRO A 120 6.96 -8.81 3.33
C PRO A 120 8.43 -9.18 3.47
N THR A 121 8.98 -9.78 2.44
CA THR A 121 10.37 -10.23 2.36
C THR A 121 11.16 -9.37 1.36
N GLU A 122 12.49 -9.50 1.35
CA GLU A 122 13.36 -8.75 0.44
C GLU A 122 12.92 -8.84 -1.04
N PRO A 123 12.57 -10.02 -1.59
CA PRO A 123 12.04 -10.11 -2.95
C PRO A 123 10.76 -9.28 -3.20
N ASP A 124 9.90 -9.11 -2.19
CA ASP A 124 8.70 -8.29 -2.33
C ASP A 124 9.06 -6.80 -2.51
N TYR A 125 10.15 -6.33 -1.88
CA TYR A 125 10.63 -4.95 -1.97
C TYR A 125 11.58 -4.70 -3.14
N ALA A 126 12.09 -5.72 -3.82
CA ALA A 126 13.12 -5.56 -4.84
C ALA A 126 12.77 -4.52 -5.91
N PRO A 127 11.56 -4.47 -6.51
CA PRO A 127 11.23 -3.43 -7.49
C PRO A 127 11.18 -2.01 -6.89
N ILE A 128 10.79 -1.88 -5.61
CA ILE A 128 10.78 -0.60 -4.89
C ILE A 128 12.22 -0.13 -4.68
N MET A 129 13.08 -1.03 -4.21
CA MET A 129 14.51 -0.74 -3.98
C MET A 129 15.20 -0.33 -5.28
N GLU A 130 14.92 -1.01 -6.39
CA GLU A 130 15.48 -0.67 -7.71
C GLU A 130 15.12 0.75 -8.13
N CYS A 131 13.85 1.15 -8.00
CA CYS A 131 13.40 2.51 -8.30
C CYS A 131 14.12 3.55 -7.44
N VAL A 132 14.24 3.32 -6.13
CA VAL A 132 14.95 4.21 -5.20
C VAL A 132 16.43 4.27 -5.54
N HIS A 133 17.04 3.13 -5.86
CA HIS A 133 18.46 3.09 -6.25
C HIS A 133 18.75 3.92 -7.51
N ILE A 134 17.93 3.75 -8.56
CA ILE A 134 18.06 4.53 -9.80
C ILE A 134 17.97 6.02 -9.49
N TRP A 135 16.96 6.47 -8.74
CA TRP A 135 16.78 7.87 -8.41
C TRP A 135 17.90 8.44 -7.55
N HIS A 136 18.30 7.74 -6.47
CA HIS A 136 19.33 8.20 -5.56
C HIS A 136 20.71 8.26 -6.23
N THR A 137 21.01 7.31 -7.13
CA THR A 137 22.23 7.32 -7.92
C THR A 137 22.24 8.53 -8.85
N ALA A 138 21.15 8.80 -9.57
CA ALA A 138 21.05 9.97 -10.45
C ALA A 138 21.14 11.29 -9.67
N ALA A 139 20.53 11.35 -8.47
CA ALA A 139 20.53 12.51 -7.60
C ALA A 139 21.81 12.64 -6.73
N ARG A 140 22.74 11.68 -6.80
CA ARG A 140 23.95 11.60 -5.95
C ARG A 140 23.65 11.65 -4.45
N LYS A 141 22.57 10.97 -4.03
CA LYS A 141 22.14 10.87 -2.64
C LYS A 141 22.50 9.50 -2.05
N PRO A 142 22.68 9.38 -0.72
CA PRO A 142 22.87 8.09 -0.09
C PRO A 142 21.61 7.24 -0.24
N ILE A 143 21.78 5.93 -0.45
CA ILE A 143 20.67 4.98 -0.60
C ILE A 143 20.10 4.68 0.79
N PRO A 144 18.79 4.83 1.00
CA PRO A 144 18.16 4.51 2.27
C PRO A 144 18.12 2.98 2.52
N HIS A 145 17.94 2.59 3.77
CA HIS A 145 17.89 1.19 4.19
C HIS A 145 16.61 0.88 5.00
N GLY A 146 16.25 -0.40 5.06
CA GLY A 146 15.10 -0.84 5.85
C GLY A 146 13.78 -0.20 5.42
N LEU A 147 12.99 0.23 6.39
CA LEU A 147 11.67 0.83 6.15
C LEU A 147 11.74 2.21 5.47
N ASP A 148 12.86 2.91 5.60
CA ASP A 148 13.05 4.21 4.95
C ASP A 148 13.01 4.11 3.43
N VAL A 149 13.29 2.93 2.87
CA VAL A 149 13.15 2.67 1.42
C VAL A 149 11.70 2.88 0.96
N VAL A 150 10.73 2.38 1.71
CA VAL A 150 9.30 2.53 1.36
C VAL A 150 8.85 3.98 1.49
N ALA A 151 9.25 4.66 2.55
CA ALA A 151 8.94 6.07 2.76
C ALA A 151 9.55 6.94 1.66
N THR A 152 10.84 6.74 1.35
CA THR A 152 11.55 7.46 0.28
C THR A 152 10.94 7.18 -1.09
N PHE A 153 10.62 5.93 -1.40
CA PHE A 153 9.93 5.57 -2.63
C PHE A 153 8.61 6.31 -2.78
N THR A 154 7.81 6.33 -1.70
CA THR A 154 6.52 7.03 -1.67
C THR A 154 6.68 8.52 -1.97
N GLU A 155 7.66 9.17 -1.35
CA GLU A 155 7.97 10.58 -1.59
C GLU A 155 8.36 10.83 -3.06
N ILE A 156 9.24 10.00 -3.62
CA ILE A 156 9.68 10.10 -5.03
C ILE A 156 8.46 9.99 -5.96
N VAL A 157 7.66 8.93 -5.81
CA VAL A 157 6.47 8.70 -6.64
C VAL A 157 5.50 9.87 -6.56
N CYS A 158 5.17 10.32 -5.36
CA CYS A 158 4.24 11.42 -5.15
C CYS A 158 4.78 12.74 -5.73
N GLY A 159 6.09 12.98 -5.62
CA GLY A 159 6.75 14.14 -6.20
C GLY A 159 6.64 14.18 -7.73
N PHE A 160 6.91 13.06 -8.41
CA PHE A 160 6.76 12.96 -9.86
C PHE A 160 5.30 13.11 -10.32
N LEU A 161 4.37 12.38 -9.69
CA LEU A 161 2.95 12.48 -10.01
C LEU A 161 2.39 13.89 -9.78
N HIS A 162 2.79 14.53 -8.68
CA HIS A 162 2.41 15.92 -8.41
C HIS A 162 2.97 16.88 -9.45
N GLY A 163 4.27 16.75 -9.78
CA GLY A 163 4.92 17.58 -10.79
C GLY A 163 4.23 17.49 -12.15
N ASP A 164 3.98 16.25 -12.62
CA ASP A 164 3.27 16.02 -13.88
C ASP A 164 1.83 16.55 -13.85
N THR A 165 1.11 16.35 -12.73
CA THR A 165 -0.24 16.91 -12.53
C THR A 165 -0.26 18.42 -12.67
N GLN A 166 0.70 19.12 -12.04
CA GLN A 166 0.79 20.57 -12.12
C GLN A 166 1.18 21.04 -13.53
N ALA A 167 2.09 20.32 -14.20
CA ALA A 167 2.46 20.62 -15.58
C ALA A 167 1.25 20.50 -16.53
N ILE A 168 0.48 19.42 -16.42
CA ILE A 168 -0.74 19.22 -17.21
C ILE A 168 -1.76 20.34 -16.96
N LYS A 169 -1.99 20.71 -15.70
CA LYS A 169 -2.93 21.77 -15.33
C LYS A 169 -2.54 23.14 -15.90
N ARG A 170 -1.23 23.42 -16.01
CA ARG A 170 -0.73 24.72 -16.52
C ARG A 170 -0.66 24.78 -18.05
N HIS A 171 -0.29 23.68 -18.69
CA HIS A 171 0.13 23.68 -20.10
C HIS A 171 -0.69 22.71 -20.97
N GLY A 172 -1.63 21.97 -20.38
CA GLY A 172 -2.44 20.97 -21.10
C GLY A 172 -1.77 19.60 -21.22
N ASN A 173 -2.50 18.64 -21.76
CA ASN A 173 -2.02 17.27 -21.97
C ASN A 173 -0.81 17.24 -22.92
N GLY A 174 0.24 16.52 -22.53
CA GLY A 174 1.51 16.45 -23.27
C GLY A 174 2.63 17.31 -22.68
N ALA A 175 2.32 18.14 -21.68
CA ALA A 175 3.28 19.02 -21.02
C ALA A 175 3.90 18.39 -19.74
N GLY A 176 4.14 17.07 -19.69
CA GLY A 176 4.94 16.50 -18.61
C GLY A 176 6.31 17.20 -18.51
N LEU A 177 7.04 16.98 -17.40
CA LEU A 177 8.34 17.62 -17.15
C LEU A 177 9.29 17.51 -18.36
N ILE A 178 9.27 16.37 -19.08
CA ILE A 178 10.06 16.16 -20.31
C ILE A 178 9.57 17.07 -21.44
N GLY A 179 8.26 17.27 -21.58
CA GLY A 179 7.70 18.21 -22.55
C GLY A 179 8.15 19.65 -22.30
N LEU A 180 8.16 20.06 -21.02
CA LEU A 180 8.68 21.37 -20.59
C LEU A 180 10.19 21.51 -20.82
N LEU A 181 10.98 20.46 -20.55
CA LEU A 181 12.41 20.47 -20.80
C LEU A 181 12.74 20.53 -22.29
N ASN A 182 12.00 19.81 -23.13
CA ASN A 182 12.16 19.84 -24.59
C ASN A 182 11.78 21.24 -25.14
N TRP A 183 10.63 21.78 -24.72
CA TRP A 183 10.22 23.13 -25.08
C TRP A 183 11.29 24.19 -24.68
N TRP A 184 11.83 24.12 -23.46
CA TRP A 184 12.87 25.03 -22.98
C TRP A 184 14.21 24.86 -23.74
N GLN A 185 14.53 23.64 -24.19
CA GLN A 185 15.72 23.43 -25.06
C GLN A 185 15.51 23.96 -26.46
N ASP A 186 14.31 23.89 -27.00
CA ASP A 186 13.98 24.39 -28.33
C ASP A 186 13.95 25.93 -28.35
N GLU A 187 13.42 26.55 -27.28
CA GLU A 187 13.46 28.03 -27.12
C GLU A 187 14.88 28.59 -27.01
N LYS A 188 15.81 27.83 -26.43
CA LYS A 188 17.24 28.23 -26.38
C LYS A 188 17.98 28.05 -27.70
N ARG A 189 17.43 27.32 -28.66
CA ARG A 189 18.01 27.10 -29.99
C ARG A 189 17.46 28.06 -31.07
N ALA A 190 16.36 28.73 -30.76
CA ALA A 190 15.77 29.77 -31.61
C ALA A 190 16.34 31.14 -31.30
#